data_5ba1b94709f358f306e2fcd0b8b128b6
#
_entry.id   5ba1b94709f358f306e2fcd0b8b128b6
#
_cell.length_a   1.000
_cell.length_b   1.000
_cell.length_c   1.000
_cell.angle_alpha   90.00
_cell.angle_beta   90.00
_cell.angle_gamma   90.00
#
_symmetry.space_group_name_H-M   'P 1'
#
loop_
_entity.id
_entity.type
_entity.pdbx_description
1 polymer ?
#
loop_
_entity_poly.entity_id
_entity_poly.type
_entity_poly.pdbx_seq_one_letter_code
_entity_poly.pdbx_strand_id
1 'polypeptide(L)'
;MATTSPESATQSVKGPSTRILVRFTAAPEVTAEQYDETIRRLEKAGDWLPEGLEYHVAFRADGKFRVSEIWDSRDQLDAFEKRLMPVLDDVGVEFASRPEMLEIHNIVKR
;
A
#
# COMPACT_ATOMS: atom_id res chain seq x y z
N MET A 1 -12.08 22.82 28.25
CA MET A 1 -11.93 22.48 27.83
C MET A 1 -11.65 22.47 27.19
N ALA A 2 -11.58 22.52 27.07
CA ALA A 2 -11.13 22.25 26.34
C ALA A 2 -10.91 22.08 25.63
N THR A 3 -10.69 22.23 25.54
CA THR A 3 -10.42 21.85 24.86
C THR A 3 -10.15 21.63 24.13
N THR A 4 -9.93 21.81 24.03
CA THR A 4 -9.66 21.34 23.36
C THR A 4 -9.44 21.31 22.59
N SER A 5 -9.07 21.52 22.36
CA SER A 5 -8.71 21.18 21.60
C SER A 5 -8.57 21.19 20.74
N PRO A 6 -8.27 21.54 20.48
CA PRO A 6 -8.14 21.22 19.50
C PRO A 6 -7.78 20.87 18.81
N GLU A 7 -7.36 20.59 18.62
CA GLU A 7 -7.13 19.90 18.19
C GLU A 7 -7.30 19.28 17.78
N SER A 8 -7.16 19.48 18.01
CA SER A 8 -7.38 18.57 17.78
C SER A 8 -8.01 18.30 17.22
N ALA A 9 -7.83 18.64 17.14
CA ALA A 9 -8.40 18.16 16.73
C ALA A 9 -8.67 17.90 15.95
N THR A 10 -8.20 17.96 15.57
CA THR A 10 -8.40 17.42 14.94
C THR A 10 -8.53 16.67 14.40
N GLN A 11 -8.03 16.52 14.26
CA GLN A 11 -8.17 15.57 13.83
C GLN A 11 -8.77 14.79 13.87
N SER A 12 -8.71 14.83 14.05
CA SER A 12 -9.30 14.00 14.22
C SER A 12 -10.37 13.75 14.37
N VAL A 13 -10.43 13.91 14.69
CA VAL A 13 -11.49 13.63 14.92
C VAL A 13 -12.64 13.42 14.46
N LYS A 14 -12.81 13.44 14.04
CA LYS A 14 -13.92 13.36 13.34
C LYS A 14 -14.17 12.07 12.76
N GLY A 15 -15.03 11.33 12.97
CA GLY A 15 -15.35 10.06 12.41
C GLY A 15 -14.17 9.14 12.16
N PRO A 16 -14.39 7.92 11.71
CA PRO A 16 -13.29 6.99 11.45
C PRO A 16 -12.45 7.43 10.27
N SER A 17 -11.17 7.13 10.35
CA SER A 17 -10.23 7.37 9.26
C SER A 17 -10.54 6.45 8.09
N THR A 18 -10.35 6.95 6.87
CA THR A 18 -10.46 6.13 5.68
C THR A 18 -9.17 5.39 5.37
N ARG A 19 -8.09 5.68 6.09
CA ARG A 19 -6.79 5.05 5.86
C ARG A 19 -6.83 3.58 6.16
N ILE A 20 -6.10 2.82 5.35
CA ILE A 20 -5.99 1.38 5.53
C ILE A 20 -4.54 0.94 5.40
N LEU A 21 -4.22 -0.14 6.10
CA LEU A 21 -2.95 -0.85 5.95
C LEU A 21 -3.22 -2.05 5.05
N VAL A 22 -2.41 -2.20 4.02
CA VAL A 22 -2.56 -3.27 3.05
C VAL A 22 -1.26 -4.06 3.02
N ARG A 23 -1.37 -5.39 3.07
CA ARG A 23 -0.20 -6.26 3.05
C ARG A 23 -0.35 -7.27 1.92
N PHE A 24 0.70 -7.38 1.11
CA PHE A 24 0.76 -8.33 0.00
C PHE A 24 1.86 -9.35 0.27
N THR A 25 1.60 -10.60 -0.09
CA THR A 25 2.62 -11.65 -0.03
C THR A 25 2.71 -12.27 -1.42
N ALA A 26 3.89 -12.19 -2.00
CA ALA A 26 4.13 -12.76 -3.33
C ALA A 26 4.37 -14.27 -3.23
N ALA A 27 4.14 -14.96 -4.33
CA ALA A 27 4.47 -16.38 -4.44
C ALA A 27 5.97 -16.58 -4.21
N PRO A 28 6.41 -17.76 -3.71
CA PRO A 28 7.81 -17.95 -3.33
C PRO A 28 8.83 -17.72 -4.44
N GLU A 29 8.43 -17.93 -5.68
CA GLU A 29 9.33 -17.79 -6.83
C GLU A 29 9.52 -16.34 -7.30
N VAL A 30 8.77 -15.40 -6.76
CA VAL A 30 8.90 -14.00 -7.15
C VAL A 30 10.21 -13.43 -6.64
N THR A 31 10.94 -12.74 -7.53
CA THR A 31 12.28 -12.26 -7.26
C THR A 31 12.32 -10.75 -7.06
N ALA A 32 13.43 -10.27 -6.48
CA ALA A 32 13.65 -8.84 -6.33
C ALA A 32 13.70 -8.14 -7.70
N GLU A 33 14.25 -8.84 -8.71
CA GLU A 33 14.30 -8.29 -10.06
C GLU A 33 12.93 -8.08 -10.63
N GLN A 34 12.00 -8.99 -10.38
CA GLN A 34 10.61 -8.83 -10.82
C GLN A 34 9.94 -7.65 -10.12
N TYR A 35 10.22 -7.48 -8.84
CA TYR A 35 9.71 -6.32 -8.10
C TYR A 35 10.25 -5.03 -8.71
N ASP A 36 11.57 -4.96 -8.92
CA ASP A 36 12.20 -3.76 -9.47
C ASP A 36 11.67 -3.44 -10.87
N GLU A 37 11.45 -4.46 -11.68
CA GLU A 37 10.90 -4.27 -13.02
C GLU A 37 9.47 -3.74 -12.97
N THR A 38 8.68 -4.22 -12.03
CA THR A 38 7.31 -3.73 -11.84
C THR A 38 7.30 -2.24 -11.54
N ILE A 39 8.14 -1.82 -10.58
CA ILE A 39 8.22 -0.40 -10.21
C ILE A 39 8.68 0.43 -11.40
N ARG A 40 9.68 -0.05 -12.13
CA ARG A 40 10.22 0.68 -13.28
C ARG A 40 9.15 0.91 -14.35
N ARG A 41 8.33 -0.11 -14.62
CA ARG A 41 7.25 0.01 -15.60
C ARG A 41 6.17 0.99 -15.15
N LEU A 42 5.84 0.97 -13.86
CA LEU A 42 4.87 1.91 -13.31
C LEU A 42 5.39 3.34 -13.38
N GLU A 43 6.67 3.54 -13.07
CA GLU A 43 7.29 4.87 -13.20
C GLU A 43 7.24 5.36 -14.63
N LYS A 44 7.59 4.50 -15.57
CA LYS A 44 7.62 4.86 -16.98
C LYS A 44 6.24 5.21 -17.51
N ALA A 45 5.20 4.56 -16.99
CA ALA A 45 3.83 4.83 -17.38
C ALA A 45 3.23 6.05 -16.68
N GLY A 46 3.94 6.63 -15.72
CA GLY A 46 3.42 7.75 -14.94
C GLY A 46 2.51 7.34 -13.80
N ASP A 47 2.53 6.06 -13.42
CA ASP A 47 1.64 5.51 -12.40
C ASP A 47 2.33 5.30 -11.05
N TRP A 48 3.54 5.77 -10.90
CA TRP A 48 4.29 5.67 -9.65
C TRP A 48 4.86 7.03 -9.29
N LEU A 49 4.62 7.54 -8.14
CA LEU A 49 3.91 7.05 -6.97
C LEU A 49 2.42 7.33 -7.15
N PRO A 50 1.52 6.38 -6.88
CA PRO A 50 0.09 6.62 -7.10
C PRO A 50 -0.50 7.51 -6.02
N GLU A 51 -1.56 8.23 -6.41
CA GLU A 51 -2.28 9.09 -5.49
C GLU A 51 -2.89 8.27 -4.36
N GLY A 52 -2.71 8.76 -3.14
CA GLY A 52 -3.26 8.10 -1.96
C GLY A 52 -2.31 7.12 -1.28
N LEU A 53 -1.21 6.78 -1.92
CA LEU A 53 -0.21 5.88 -1.31
C LEU A 53 0.71 6.70 -0.42
N GLU A 54 0.62 6.49 0.90
CA GLU A 54 1.45 7.20 1.87
C GLU A 54 2.76 6.49 2.16
N TYR A 55 2.71 5.17 2.27
CA TYR A 55 3.89 4.35 2.58
C TYR A 55 3.89 3.10 1.75
N HIS A 56 5.07 2.71 1.31
CA HIS A 56 5.27 1.47 0.57
C HIS A 56 6.60 0.89 1.02
N VAL A 57 6.56 -0.29 1.62
CA VAL A 57 7.76 -0.97 2.11
C VAL A 57 7.78 -2.37 1.52
N ALA A 58 8.84 -2.68 0.79
CA ALA A 58 9.06 -4.02 0.25
C ALA A 58 10.14 -4.70 1.10
N PHE A 59 9.91 -5.96 1.44
CA PHE A 59 10.83 -6.70 2.31
C PHE A 59 10.67 -8.20 2.06
N ARG A 60 11.56 -8.98 2.67
CA ARG A 60 11.47 -10.45 2.60
C ARG A 60 11.18 -11.00 3.98
N ALA A 61 10.34 -12.01 4.03
CA ALA A 61 10.05 -12.75 5.25
C ALA A 61 9.64 -14.17 4.86
N ASP A 62 10.20 -15.16 5.54
CA ASP A 62 9.87 -16.58 5.30
C ASP A 62 10.09 -16.99 3.85
N GLY A 63 11.14 -16.46 3.23
CA GLY A 63 11.48 -16.80 1.86
C GLY A 63 10.60 -16.18 0.79
N LYS A 64 9.71 -15.28 1.17
CA LYS A 64 8.79 -14.64 0.24
C LYS A 64 9.00 -13.13 0.21
N PHE A 65 8.72 -12.55 -0.94
CA PHE A 65 8.72 -11.09 -1.09
C PHE A 65 7.39 -10.57 -0.57
N ARG A 66 7.43 -9.52 0.24
CA ARG A 66 6.23 -8.93 0.83
C ARG A 66 6.25 -7.42 0.68
N VAL A 67 5.06 -6.84 0.70
CA VAL A 67 4.89 -5.39 0.64
C VAL A 67 3.86 -4.99 1.67
N SER A 68 4.17 -3.94 2.43
CA SER A 68 3.21 -3.30 3.32
C SER A 68 3.01 -1.87 2.85
N GLU A 69 1.74 -1.45 2.79
CA GLU A 69 1.39 -0.12 2.29
C GLU A 69 0.34 0.52 3.18
N ILE A 70 0.42 1.85 3.26
CA ILE A 70 -0.64 2.64 3.88
C ILE A 70 -1.25 3.50 2.78
N TRP A 71 -2.56 3.38 2.62
CA TRP A 71 -3.34 4.13 1.65
C TRP A 71 -4.30 5.07 2.34
N ASP A 72 -4.52 6.23 1.73
CA ASP A 72 -5.49 7.20 2.26
C ASP A 72 -6.91 6.64 2.25
N SER A 73 -7.23 5.81 1.23
CA SER A 73 -8.55 5.22 1.12
C SER A 73 -8.51 3.93 0.31
N ARG A 74 -9.53 3.10 0.52
CA ARG A 74 -9.72 1.89 -0.24
C ARG A 74 -9.96 2.18 -1.73
N ASP A 75 -10.70 3.24 -2.00
CA ASP A 75 -11.03 3.61 -3.38
C ASP A 75 -9.78 3.94 -4.19
N GLN A 76 -8.82 4.62 -3.57
CA GLN A 76 -7.57 4.96 -4.26
C GLN A 76 -6.74 3.72 -4.54
N LEU A 77 -6.70 2.79 -3.60
CA LEU A 77 -6.05 1.50 -3.83
C LEU A 77 -6.70 0.75 -4.98
N ASP A 78 -8.04 0.68 -4.98
CA ASP A 78 -8.78 -0.03 -6.03
C ASP A 78 -8.50 0.59 -7.39
N ALA A 79 -8.44 1.91 -7.47
CA ALA A 79 -8.14 2.61 -8.73
C ALA A 79 -6.74 2.27 -9.22
N PHE A 80 -5.77 2.21 -8.31
CA PHE A 80 -4.40 1.87 -8.67
C PHE A 80 -4.28 0.42 -9.13
N GLU A 81 -4.99 -0.49 -8.47
CA GLU A 81 -4.92 -1.91 -8.81
C GLU A 81 -5.28 -2.18 -10.26
N LYS A 82 -6.19 -1.40 -10.83
CA LYS A 82 -6.56 -1.57 -12.23
C LYS A 82 -5.38 -1.32 -13.17
N ARG A 83 -4.44 -0.47 -12.77
CA ARG A 83 -3.24 -0.21 -13.55
C ARG A 83 -2.10 -1.15 -13.18
N LEU A 84 -2.09 -1.60 -11.93
CA LEU A 84 -1.04 -2.48 -11.42
C LEU A 84 -1.15 -3.91 -11.94
N MET A 85 -2.36 -4.46 -11.94
CA MET A 85 -2.53 -5.88 -12.25
C MET A 85 -2.02 -6.28 -13.63
N PRO A 86 -2.26 -5.50 -14.70
CA PRO A 86 -1.68 -5.86 -16.00
C PRO A 86 -0.15 -5.86 -15.99
N VAL A 87 0.46 -4.97 -15.22
CA VAL A 87 1.93 -4.93 -15.14
C VAL A 87 2.45 -6.18 -14.42
N LEU A 88 1.78 -6.56 -13.32
CA LEU A 88 2.16 -7.77 -12.60
C LEU A 88 2.04 -9.01 -13.49
N ASP A 89 0.97 -9.09 -14.27
CA ASP A 89 0.79 -10.21 -15.20
C ASP A 89 1.91 -10.27 -16.23
N ASP A 90 2.28 -9.12 -16.80
CA ASP A 90 3.33 -9.06 -17.82
C ASP A 90 4.70 -9.42 -17.24
N VAL A 91 4.97 -9.01 -16.01
CA VAL A 91 6.26 -9.31 -15.36
C VAL A 91 6.29 -10.74 -14.83
N GLY A 92 5.13 -11.33 -14.58
CA GLY A 92 5.04 -12.70 -14.08
C GLY A 92 5.00 -12.78 -12.57
N VAL A 93 4.51 -11.72 -11.91
CA VAL A 93 4.39 -11.71 -10.45
C VAL A 93 3.03 -12.27 -10.05
N GLU A 94 3.05 -13.28 -9.17
CA GLU A 94 1.84 -13.87 -8.62
C GLU A 94 1.83 -13.70 -7.12
N PHE A 95 0.62 -13.66 -6.54
CA PHE A 95 0.46 -13.56 -5.10
C PHE A 95 0.27 -14.95 -4.50
N ALA A 96 0.84 -15.16 -3.32
CA ALA A 96 0.65 -16.39 -2.56
C ALA A 96 -0.73 -16.45 -1.93
N SER A 97 -1.32 -15.29 -1.65
CA SER A 97 -2.60 -15.20 -0.97
C SER A 97 -3.25 -13.86 -1.32
N ARG A 98 -4.51 -13.71 -0.92
CA ARG A 98 -5.20 -12.43 -1.10
C ARG A 98 -4.52 -11.36 -0.26
N PRO A 99 -4.52 -10.11 -0.74
CA PRO A 99 -4.02 -9.01 0.08
C PRO A 99 -4.83 -8.88 1.37
N GLU A 100 -4.15 -8.58 2.45
CA GLU A 100 -4.80 -8.29 3.72
C GLU A 100 -5.14 -6.82 3.79
N MET A 101 -6.39 -6.51 4.15
CA MET A 101 -6.85 -5.14 4.38
C MET A 101 -7.06 -4.99 5.87
N LEU A 102 -6.30 -4.12 6.49
CA LEU A 102 -6.29 -4.02 7.94
C LEU A 102 -6.63 -2.60 8.39
N GLU A 103 -7.43 -2.53 9.45
CA GLU A 103 -7.78 -1.26 10.04
C GLU A 103 -6.59 -0.69 10.79
N ILE A 104 -6.33 0.59 10.61
CA ILE A 104 -5.23 1.25 11.28
C ILE A 104 -5.72 1.84 12.58
N HIS A 105 -5.05 1.50 13.69
CA HIS A 105 -5.35 2.08 14.98
C HIS A 105 -4.55 3.37 15.20
N ASN A 106 -3.27 3.37 14.83
CA ASN A 106 -2.41 4.52 15.08
C ASN A 106 -1.22 4.50 14.14
N ILE A 107 -0.79 5.66 13.69
CA ILE A 107 0.40 5.85 12.88
C ILE A 107 1.27 6.86 13.62
N VAL A 108 2.50 6.47 13.91
CA VAL A 108 3.46 7.36 14.55
C VAL A 108 4.58 7.64 13.56
N LYS A 109 4.82 8.91 13.32
CA LYS A 109 5.90 9.36 12.45
C LYS A 109 6.97 10.07 13.25
N ARG A 110 8.18 9.99 12.72
CA ARG A 110 9.29 10.66 13.30
C ARG A 110 9.22 12.15 13.06
#